data_e20699494ca34c77af6de81c51242316
#
_entry.id   e20699494ca34c77af6de81c51242316
#
_cell.length_a   1.000
_cell.length_b   1.000
_cell.length_c   1.000
_cell.angle_alpha   90.00
_cell.angle_beta   90.00
_cell.angle_gamma   90.00
#
_symmetry.space_group_name_H-M   'P 1'
#
loop_
_entity.id
_entity.type
_entity.pdbx_description
1 polymer ?
#
loop_
_entity_poly.entity_id
_entity_poly.type
_entity_poly.pdbx_seq_one_letter_code
_entity_poly.pdbx_strand_id
1 'polypeptide(L)'
;MSPWSIDSPGADINIGIGTREVAVGPRRPRWTPARKPASPAGPRSVPMPETQWFTQAGAFDALRAALEPEPDSVVPQAPRVPSRTRGVHIVLDDFWGNHAILRGDFRTLRAREVDEIARAHFVDTYGVDGETIVVRACVQRGGRAMFASALPRALVDGMREASASAGARMLALKLCLPEMLNRTLHSTPRANVMVVFAADALIQAVLIEAGCWACYDVQRLFAGDACDPAKVTLLAEQAFERCAERTTLRHEDCALGFYGSGIAVDLAALQARFASVTTLAPSNACHELEGGESFARHLLEYAQ
;
A
#
# COMPACT_ATOMS: atom_id res chain seq x y z
N MET A 1 -25.95 19.67 -24.87
CA MET A 1 -24.71 18.93 -25.13
C MET A 1 -23.73 19.34 -24.06
N SER A 2 -23.41 18.45 -23.11
CA SER A 2 -22.52 18.76 -21.97
C SER A 2 -21.08 18.63 -22.41
N PRO A 3 -20.22 19.65 -22.18
CA PRO A 3 -18.82 19.63 -22.64
C PRO A 3 -17.88 18.80 -21.74
N TRP A 4 -18.41 17.99 -20.85
CA TRP A 4 -17.65 17.21 -19.87
C TRP A 4 -17.77 15.71 -20.14
N SER A 5 -17.25 15.28 -21.29
CA SER A 5 -17.03 13.86 -21.56
C SER A 5 -15.79 13.40 -20.78
N ILE A 6 -15.94 12.32 -20.01
CA ILE A 6 -14.89 11.71 -19.16
C ILE A 6 -13.81 11.03 -20.01
N ASP A 7 -14.04 10.89 -21.30
CA ASP A 7 -13.09 10.39 -22.31
C ASP A 7 -12.13 11.45 -22.84
N SER A 8 -11.90 12.54 -22.08
CA SER A 8 -10.88 13.54 -22.45
C SER A 8 -9.51 12.88 -22.48
N PRO A 9 -8.83 12.83 -23.63
CA PRO A 9 -7.45 12.34 -23.72
C PRO A 9 -6.59 13.17 -22.77
N GLY A 10 -6.01 12.50 -21.72
CA GLY A 10 -5.19 13.14 -20.70
C GLY A 10 -5.75 13.10 -19.28
N ALA A 11 -6.83 12.35 -19.01
CA ALA A 11 -7.27 12.10 -17.64
C ALA A 11 -6.22 11.28 -16.87
N ASP A 12 -5.92 11.69 -15.62
CA ASP A 12 -5.03 10.95 -14.73
C ASP A 12 -5.65 9.60 -14.38
N ILE A 13 -4.82 8.59 -14.19
CA ILE A 13 -5.22 7.24 -13.83
C ILE A 13 -4.54 6.78 -12.54
N ASN A 14 -5.20 5.86 -11.85
CA ASN A 14 -4.70 5.17 -10.68
C ASN A 14 -4.23 3.78 -11.07
N ILE A 15 -3.11 3.34 -10.50
CA ILE A 15 -2.51 2.03 -10.75
C ILE A 15 -2.18 1.39 -9.40
N GLY A 16 -2.63 0.15 -9.20
CA GLY A 16 -2.24 -0.71 -8.10
C GLY A 16 -1.32 -1.80 -8.60
N ILE A 17 -0.13 -1.93 -8.01
CA ILE A 17 0.85 -2.97 -8.38
C ILE A 17 1.01 -3.93 -7.22
N GLY A 18 0.40 -5.12 -7.37
CA GLY A 18 0.58 -6.25 -6.49
C GLY A 18 1.81 -7.06 -6.84
N THR A 19 1.91 -8.27 -6.30
CA THR A 19 3.01 -9.20 -6.55
C THR A 19 2.77 -10.10 -7.76
N ARG A 20 1.51 -10.23 -8.22
CA ARG A 20 1.06 -11.15 -9.27
C ARG A 20 0.29 -10.48 -10.39
N GLU A 21 -0.12 -9.23 -10.20
CA GLU A 21 -0.88 -8.49 -11.19
C GLU A 21 -0.79 -6.98 -10.98
N VAL A 22 -1.18 -6.24 -12.01
CA VAL A 22 -1.35 -4.78 -12.00
C VAL A 22 -2.81 -4.45 -12.27
N ALA A 23 -3.40 -3.63 -11.42
CA ALA A 23 -4.75 -3.09 -11.61
C ALA A 23 -4.70 -1.63 -12.06
N VAL A 24 -5.60 -1.26 -12.98
CA VAL A 24 -5.73 0.11 -13.50
C VAL A 24 -7.16 0.57 -13.34
N GLY A 25 -7.34 1.80 -12.89
CA GLY A 25 -8.66 2.41 -12.76
C GLY A 25 -8.62 3.92 -13.00
N PRO A 26 -9.78 4.52 -13.33
CA PRO A 26 -9.87 5.96 -13.49
C PRO A 26 -9.63 6.66 -12.17
N ARG A 27 -8.90 7.79 -12.20
CA ARG A 27 -8.78 8.65 -11.03
C ARG A 27 -10.10 9.40 -10.82
N ARG A 28 -10.71 9.21 -9.65
CA ARG A 28 -11.92 9.96 -9.28
C ARG A 28 -11.50 11.34 -8.74
N PRO A 29 -12.03 12.45 -9.28
CA PRO A 29 -11.78 13.76 -8.70
C PRO A 29 -12.33 13.81 -7.26
N ARG A 30 -11.56 14.32 -6.33
CA ARG A 30 -11.91 14.42 -4.88
C ARG A 30 -13.23 15.15 -4.59
N TRP A 31 -13.72 15.95 -5.54
CA TRP A 31 -14.84 16.89 -5.35
C TRP A 31 -16.09 16.55 -6.15
N THR A 32 -16.14 15.41 -6.84
CA THR A 32 -17.39 15.00 -7.49
C THR A 32 -18.28 14.30 -6.46
N PRO A 33 -19.47 14.86 -6.13
CA PRO A 33 -20.49 14.12 -5.40
C PRO A 33 -20.76 12.82 -6.16
N ALA A 34 -21.11 11.75 -5.43
CA ALA A 34 -21.30 10.40 -5.94
C ALA A 34 -22.36 10.34 -7.05
N ARG A 35 -22.07 10.92 -8.23
CA ARG A 35 -22.83 10.73 -9.45
C ARG A 35 -22.44 9.35 -9.99
N LYS A 36 -23.44 8.56 -10.38
CA LYS A 36 -23.24 7.28 -11.07
C LYS A 36 -22.07 7.36 -12.04
N PRO A 37 -21.12 6.41 -12.01
CA PRO A 37 -19.99 6.42 -12.91
C PRO A 37 -20.51 6.45 -14.36
N ALA A 38 -20.06 7.42 -15.14
CA ALA A 38 -20.46 7.59 -16.54
C ALA A 38 -19.77 6.60 -17.48
N SER A 39 -18.86 5.76 -16.97
CA SER A 39 -18.20 4.70 -17.74
C SER A 39 -18.58 3.33 -17.19
N PRO A 40 -19.06 2.40 -18.04
CA PRO A 40 -19.36 1.03 -17.66
C PRO A 40 -18.10 0.18 -17.43
N ALA A 41 -16.91 0.67 -17.78
CA ALA A 41 -15.67 -0.05 -17.59
C ALA A 41 -15.21 0.03 -16.13
N GLY A 42 -15.33 -1.09 -15.42
CA GLY A 42 -14.73 -1.30 -14.10
C GLY A 42 -13.19 -1.24 -14.14
N PRO A 43 -12.52 -1.34 -12.99
CA PRO A 43 -11.07 -1.44 -12.97
C PRO A 43 -10.59 -2.66 -13.76
N ARG A 44 -9.56 -2.48 -14.60
CA ARG A 44 -8.94 -3.54 -15.38
C ARG A 44 -7.76 -4.12 -14.60
N SER A 45 -7.60 -5.45 -14.62
CA SER A 45 -6.41 -6.12 -14.09
C SER A 45 -5.63 -6.78 -15.23
N VAL A 46 -4.30 -6.70 -15.13
CA VAL A 46 -3.35 -7.35 -16.02
C VAL A 46 -2.53 -8.34 -15.17
N PRO A 47 -2.73 -9.65 -15.32
CA PRO A 47 -1.98 -10.65 -14.59
C PRO A 47 -0.54 -10.72 -15.07
N MET A 48 0.39 -11.00 -14.16
CA MET A 48 1.77 -11.36 -14.48
C MET A 48 1.85 -12.87 -14.75
N PRO A 49 2.69 -13.30 -15.69
CA PRO A 49 3.01 -14.73 -15.83
C PRO A 49 3.56 -15.30 -14.52
N GLU A 50 3.24 -16.55 -14.18
CA GLU A 50 3.69 -17.19 -12.93
C GLU A 50 5.22 -17.16 -12.75
N THR A 51 5.96 -17.31 -13.86
CA THR A 51 7.43 -17.25 -13.87
C THR A 51 7.99 -15.86 -13.54
N GLN A 52 7.16 -14.84 -13.57
CA GLN A 52 7.52 -13.43 -13.30
C GLN A 52 6.90 -12.90 -12.00
N TRP A 53 6.15 -13.72 -11.27
CA TRP A 53 5.63 -13.30 -9.96
C TRP A 53 6.77 -12.89 -9.02
N PHE A 54 6.51 -11.89 -8.19
CA PHE A 54 7.49 -11.37 -7.22
C PHE A 54 8.78 -10.80 -7.86
N THR A 55 8.78 -10.51 -9.17
CA THR A 55 9.93 -9.92 -9.86
C THR A 55 9.64 -8.51 -10.35
N GLN A 56 10.66 -7.64 -10.29
CA GLN A 56 10.54 -6.27 -10.82
C GLN A 56 10.26 -6.26 -12.32
N ALA A 57 10.87 -7.19 -13.06
CA ALA A 57 10.65 -7.32 -14.51
C ALA A 57 9.17 -7.57 -14.83
N GLY A 58 8.53 -8.55 -14.14
CA GLY A 58 7.11 -8.83 -14.29
C GLY A 58 6.24 -7.63 -13.97
N ALA A 59 6.56 -6.88 -12.90
CA ALA A 59 5.84 -5.67 -12.55
C ALA A 59 5.96 -4.57 -13.63
N PHE A 60 7.14 -4.40 -14.25
CA PHE A 60 7.34 -3.42 -15.33
C PHE A 60 6.61 -3.82 -16.61
N ASP A 61 6.65 -5.11 -16.99
CA ASP A 61 5.99 -5.62 -18.19
C ASP A 61 4.46 -5.52 -18.04
N ALA A 62 3.93 -5.93 -16.88
CA ALA A 62 2.50 -5.81 -16.60
C ALA A 62 2.05 -4.33 -16.52
N LEU A 63 2.89 -3.42 -16.00
CA LEU A 63 2.61 -1.99 -16.00
C LEU A 63 2.54 -1.43 -17.42
N ARG A 64 3.47 -1.79 -18.32
CA ARG A 64 3.42 -1.37 -19.73
C ARG A 64 2.15 -1.87 -20.40
N ALA A 65 1.85 -3.16 -20.28
CA ALA A 65 0.62 -3.77 -20.82
C ALA A 65 -0.66 -3.13 -20.25
N ALA A 66 -0.65 -2.74 -18.97
CA ALA A 66 -1.76 -2.08 -18.32
C ALA A 66 -1.98 -0.64 -18.83
N LEU A 67 -0.94 0.03 -19.30
CA LEU A 67 -1.00 1.39 -19.84
C LEU A 67 -1.30 1.44 -21.35
N GLU A 68 -1.15 0.32 -22.06
CA GLU A 68 -1.51 0.24 -23.48
C GLU A 68 -3.03 0.42 -23.67
N PRO A 69 -3.42 1.19 -24.68
CA PRO A 69 -4.84 1.35 -25.02
C PRO A 69 -5.43 0.00 -25.47
N GLU A 70 -6.66 -0.29 -25.04
CA GLU A 70 -7.37 -1.48 -25.52
C GLU A 70 -7.54 -1.43 -27.04
N PRO A 71 -7.23 -2.54 -27.77
CA PRO A 71 -7.31 -2.58 -29.23
C PRO A 71 -8.73 -2.35 -29.77
N ASP A 72 -9.77 -2.59 -28.96
CA ASP A 72 -11.18 -2.43 -29.35
C ASP A 72 -11.72 -1.00 -29.21
N SER A 73 -10.95 -0.08 -28.64
CA SER A 73 -11.34 1.34 -28.57
C SER A 73 -10.98 2.10 -29.86
N VAL A 74 -11.37 1.57 -31.02
CA VAL A 74 -11.27 2.27 -32.30
C VAL A 74 -12.39 3.32 -32.37
N VAL A 75 -12.26 4.36 -31.57
CA VAL A 75 -12.98 5.61 -31.85
C VAL A 75 -12.27 6.27 -33.04
N PRO A 76 -12.97 6.64 -34.12
CA PRO A 76 -12.38 7.32 -35.26
C PRO A 76 -11.59 8.53 -34.76
N GLN A 77 -10.28 8.55 -35.03
CA GLN A 77 -9.40 9.59 -34.55
C GLN A 77 -9.80 10.94 -35.18
N ALA A 78 -10.49 11.76 -34.40
CA ALA A 78 -10.52 13.18 -34.67
C ALA A 78 -9.07 13.75 -34.70
N PRO A 79 -8.76 14.81 -35.48
CA PRO A 79 -7.41 15.34 -35.65
C PRO A 79 -6.77 15.58 -34.27
N ARG A 80 -5.60 14.97 -34.06
CA ARG A 80 -4.88 14.98 -32.78
C ARG A 80 -4.51 16.41 -32.38
N VAL A 81 -5.31 16.99 -31.50
CA VAL A 81 -4.81 18.10 -30.66
C VAL A 81 -3.64 17.53 -29.84
N PRO A 82 -2.51 18.26 -29.62
CA PRO A 82 -1.39 17.76 -28.84
C PRO A 82 -1.90 17.25 -27.49
N SER A 83 -1.94 15.94 -27.32
CA SER A 83 -2.55 15.30 -26.17
C SER A 83 -1.71 15.58 -24.94
N ARG A 84 -2.32 16.16 -23.92
CA ARG A 84 -1.72 16.30 -22.60
C ARG A 84 -1.25 14.92 -22.15
N THR A 85 0.03 14.78 -21.78
CA THR A 85 0.58 13.52 -21.29
C THR A 85 -0.25 13.02 -20.12
N ARG A 86 -0.75 11.80 -20.19
CA ARG A 86 -1.56 11.15 -19.13
C ARG A 86 -0.74 11.05 -17.85
N GLY A 87 -1.28 11.53 -16.73
CA GLY A 87 -0.67 11.37 -15.41
C GLY A 87 -1.00 10.01 -14.78
N VAL A 88 -0.03 9.35 -14.16
CA VAL A 88 -0.25 8.09 -13.42
C VAL A 88 0.12 8.22 -11.95
N HIS A 89 -0.75 7.72 -11.08
CA HIS A 89 -0.55 7.61 -9.64
C HIS A 89 -0.45 6.12 -9.31
N ILE A 90 0.70 5.70 -8.82
CA ILE A 90 1.01 4.29 -8.57
C ILE A 90 1.03 4.04 -7.07
N VAL A 91 0.33 3.00 -6.62
CA VAL A 91 0.46 2.42 -5.28
C VAL A 91 1.00 1.01 -5.42
N LEU A 92 2.09 0.75 -4.73
CA LEU A 92 2.75 -0.55 -4.68
C LEU A 92 2.27 -1.33 -3.45
N ASP A 93 2.16 -2.63 -3.59
CA ASP A 93 2.20 -3.57 -2.48
C ASP A 93 3.49 -3.36 -1.68
N ASP A 94 3.42 -3.49 -0.36
CA ASP A 94 4.57 -3.31 0.53
C ASP A 94 5.64 -4.41 0.39
N PHE A 95 5.32 -5.49 -0.34
CA PHE A 95 6.32 -6.48 -0.76
C PHE A 95 7.51 -5.85 -1.52
N TRP A 96 7.27 -4.76 -2.23
CA TRP A 96 8.27 -4.07 -3.04
C TRP A 96 9.19 -3.16 -2.26
N GLY A 97 8.91 -2.91 -0.98
CA GLY A 97 9.66 -1.98 -0.14
C GLY A 97 9.87 -2.48 1.27
N ASN A 98 10.55 -1.67 2.05
CA ASN A 98 10.78 -1.92 3.46
C ASN A 98 10.27 -0.73 4.29
N HIS A 99 9.79 -1.03 5.50
CA HIS A 99 9.37 -0.03 6.46
C HIS A 99 10.15 -0.15 7.77
N ALA A 100 10.24 0.95 8.48
CA ALA A 100 10.81 0.98 9.83
C ALA A 100 10.12 2.04 10.68
N ILE A 101 10.01 1.78 11.98
CA ILE A 101 9.68 2.78 12.99
C ILE A 101 10.92 2.99 13.85
N LEU A 102 11.40 4.22 13.88
CA LEU A 102 12.54 4.63 14.71
C LEU A 102 12.03 5.50 15.86
N ARG A 103 12.49 5.20 17.06
CA ARG A 103 12.21 6.00 18.28
C ARG A 103 13.39 6.88 18.58
N GLY A 104 13.12 8.14 18.93
CA GLY A 104 14.17 9.13 19.24
C GLY A 104 13.60 10.52 19.41
N ASP A 105 14.47 11.51 19.56
CA ASP A 105 14.07 12.92 19.55
C ASP A 105 14.40 13.55 18.20
N PHE A 106 13.39 13.71 17.37
CA PHE A 106 13.47 14.25 16.01
C PHE A 106 12.97 15.70 15.93
N ARG A 107 12.61 16.36 17.06
CA ARG A 107 11.95 17.66 17.08
C ARG A 107 12.77 18.79 16.48
N THR A 108 14.08 18.71 16.59
CA THR A 108 15.01 19.76 16.13
C THR A 108 15.62 19.45 14.77
N LEU A 109 15.36 18.27 14.23
CA LEU A 109 15.95 17.81 12.98
C LEU A 109 15.23 18.42 11.77
N ARG A 110 16.00 18.75 10.75
CA ARG A 110 15.48 19.14 9.43
C ARG A 110 15.08 17.91 8.65
N ALA A 111 14.19 18.07 7.66
CA ALA A 111 13.72 16.97 6.82
C ALA A 111 14.86 16.15 6.19
N ARG A 112 15.93 16.82 5.76
CA ARG A 112 17.11 16.15 5.20
C ARG A 112 17.83 15.26 6.22
N GLU A 113 17.99 15.74 7.44
CA GLU A 113 18.63 14.98 8.53
C GLU A 113 17.79 13.77 8.93
N VAL A 114 16.45 13.92 8.93
CA VAL A 114 15.51 12.82 9.14
C VAL A 114 15.64 11.76 8.05
N ASP A 115 15.71 12.16 6.77
CA ASP A 115 15.92 11.23 5.65
C ASP A 115 17.29 10.55 5.70
N GLU A 116 18.34 11.24 6.15
CA GLU A 116 19.68 10.69 6.33
C GLU A 116 19.71 9.63 7.45
N ILE A 117 19.09 9.90 8.61
CA ILE A 117 18.98 8.92 9.70
C ILE A 117 18.18 7.70 9.25
N ALA A 118 17.06 7.90 8.57
CA ALA A 118 16.28 6.79 8.03
C ALA A 118 17.07 5.96 7.02
N ARG A 119 17.85 6.61 6.15
CA ARG A 119 18.73 5.93 5.18
C ARG A 119 19.80 5.11 5.88
N ALA A 120 20.49 5.69 6.87
CA ALA A 120 21.51 4.98 7.65
C ALA A 120 20.91 3.73 8.32
N HIS A 121 19.71 3.84 8.89
CA HIS A 121 19.03 2.69 9.48
C HIS A 121 18.80 1.55 8.47
N PHE A 122 18.34 1.85 7.25
CA PHE A 122 18.13 0.81 6.22
C PHE A 122 19.45 0.20 5.73
N VAL A 123 20.50 1.02 5.58
CA VAL A 123 21.86 0.55 5.25
C VAL A 123 22.37 -0.42 6.32
N ASP A 124 22.28 -0.04 7.59
CA ASP A 124 22.78 -0.86 8.72
C ASP A 124 21.94 -2.13 8.91
N THR A 125 20.61 -2.05 8.72
CA THR A 125 19.71 -3.18 8.96
C THR A 125 19.77 -4.23 7.84
N TYR A 126 19.85 -3.78 6.58
CA TYR A 126 19.75 -4.67 5.41
C TYR A 126 21.09 -4.86 4.67
N GLY A 127 22.15 -4.18 5.07
CA GLY A 127 23.45 -4.26 4.41
C GLY A 127 23.46 -3.75 2.96
N VAL A 128 22.53 -2.85 2.62
CA VAL A 128 22.39 -2.31 1.25
C VAL A 128 23.18 -1.01 1.11
N ASP A 129 23.62 -0.71 -0.12
CA ASP A 129 24.22 0.58 -0.39
C ASP A 129 23.14 1.68 -0.38
N GLY A 130 23.36 2.74 0.39
CA GLY A 130 22.44 3.87 0.54
C GLY A 130 22.10 4.58 -0.79
N GLU A 131 22.97 4.50 -1.79
CA GLU A 131 22.72 5.07 -3.13
C GLU A 131 21.74 4.21 -3.95
N THR A 132 21.57 2.92 -3.61
CA THR A 132 20.67 1.99 -4.31
C THR A 132 19.23 2.06 -3.81
N ILE A 133 18.95 2.84 -2.78
CA ILE A 133 17.62 2.98 -2.19
C ILE A 133 17.11 4.43 -2.26
N VAL A 134 15.80 4.56 -2.37
CA VAL A 134 15.06 5.82 -2.20
C VAL A 134 14.32 5.75 -0.89
N VAL A 135 14.64 6.65 0.04
CA VAL A 135 14.04 6.69 1.38
C VAL A 135 13.10 7.88 1.49
N ARG A 136 12.02 7.69 2.22
CA ARG A 136 11.12 8.74 2.70
C ARG A 136 10.80 8.48 4.16
N ALA A 137 10.85 9.53 4.96
CA ALA A 137 10.53 9.46 6.37
C ALA A 137 9.54 10.56 6.76
N CYS A 138 8.71 10.25 7.74
CA CYS A 138 7.73 11.16 8.33
C CYS A 138 7.84 11.11 9.84
N VAL A 139 8.14 12.24 10.45
CA VAL A 139 8.18 12.36 11.92
C VAL A 139 6.76 12.49 12.45
N GLN A 140 6.41 11.63 13.41
CA GLN A 140 5.12 11.69 14.07
C GLN A 140 4.98 13.00 14.85
N ARG A 141 3.75 13.51 14.95
CA ARG A 141 3.43 14.67 15.78
C ARG A 141 3.94 14.46 17.21
N GLY A 142 4.75 15.40 17.71
CA GLY A 142 5.44 15.27 18.99
C GLY A 142 6.92 14.90 18.88
N GLY A 143 7.38 14.47 17.70
CA GLY A 143 8.80 14.30 17.37
C GLY A 143 9.52 13.15 18.06
N ARG A 144 8.77 12.18 18.64
CA ARG A 144 9.36 11.05 19.39
C ARG A 144 9.51 9.77 18.60
N ALA A 145 8.90 9.71 17.44
CA ALA A 145 9.01 8.58 16.53
C ALA A 145 8.98 9.09 15.09
N MET A 146 9.60 8.34 14.19
CA MET A 146 9.42 8.51 12.76
C MET A 146 9.09 7.18 12.11
N PHE A 147 8.23 7.26 11.10
CA PHE A 147 7.95 6.17 10.17
C PHE A 147 8.78 6.40 8.92
N ALA A 148 9.54 5.40 8.52
CA ALA A 148 10.38 5.47 7.33
C ALA A 148 10.02 4.34 6.36
N SER A 149 10.14 4.62 5.08
CA SER A 149 9.96 3.66 4.00
C SER A 149 11.12 3.75 3.03
N ALA A 150 11.56 2.60 2.53
CA ALA A 150 12.61 2.50 1.53
C ALA A 150 12.15 1.65 0.34
N LEU A 151 12.48 2.11 -0.87
CA LEU A 151 12.29 1.39 -2.13
C LEU A 151 13.62 1.22 -2.84
N PRO A 152 13.85 0.10 -3.55
CA PRO A 152 14.97 0.00 -4.48
C PRO A 152 14.91 1.11 -5.54
N ARG A 153 16.00 1.83 -5.74
CA ARG A 153 16.09 2.90 -6.76
C ARG A 153 15.80 2.35 -8.15
N ALA A 154 16.31 1.16 -8.47
CA ALA A 154 16.06 0.49 -9.73
C ALA A 154 14.55 0.26 -9.97
N LEU A 155 13.78 -0.08 -8.93
CA LEU A 155 12.33 -0.22 -9.03
C LEU A 155 11.67 1.13 -9.36
N VAL A 156 12.04 2.20 -8.65
CA VAL A 156 11.47 3.54 -8.87
C VAL A 156 11.77 4.04 -10.29
N ASP A 157 13.00 3.86 -10.75
CA ASP A 157 13.43 4.30 -12.07
C ASP A 157 12.80 3.43 -13.18
N GLY A 158 12.71 2.11 -12.98
CA GLY A 158 12.02 1.20 -13.90
C GLY A 158 10.51 1.50 -14.03
N MET A 159 9.83 1.83 -12.93
CA MET A 159 8.42 2.27 -12.99
C MET A 159 8.26 3.59 -13.75
N ARG A 160 9.19 4.52 -13.58
CA ARG A 160 9.20 5.79 -14.31
C ARG A 160 9.41 5.55 -15.80
N GLU A 161 10.38 4.71 -16.17
CA GLU A 161 10.68 4.35 -17.55
C GLU A 161 9.52 3.58 -18.20
N ALA A 162 8.95 2.57 -17.52
CA ALA A 162 7.79 1.82 -18.01
C ALA A 162 6.57 2.74 -18.26
N SER A 163 6.34 3.72 -17.38
CA SER A 163 5.29 4.72 -17.59
C SER A 163 5.59 5.61 -18.79
N ALA A 164 6.82 6.10 -18.92
CA ALA A 164 7.23 6.99 -20.00
C ALA A 164 7.18 6.30 -21.38
N SER A 165 7.59 5.03 -21.47
CA SER A 165 7.54 4.25 -22.71
C SER A 165 6.10 4.01 -23.19
N ALA A 166 5.14 3.99 -22.27
CA ALA A 166 3.70 3.91 -22.57
C ALA A 166 3.04 5.30 -22.78
N GLY A 167 3.84 6.37 -22.93
CA GLY A 167 3.33 7.74 -23.17
C GLY A 167 2.64 8.36 -21.94
N ALA A 168 2.91 7.86 -20.73
CA ALA A 168 2.38 8.37 -19.48
C ALA A 168 3.47 8.98 -18.60
N ARG A 169 3.09 9.88 -17.69
CA ARG A 169 3.99 10.51 -16.73
C ARG A 169 3.66 10.03 -15.31
N MET A 170 4.61 9.41 -14.64
CA MET A 170 4.47 9.07 -13.23
C MET A 170 4.43 10.35 -12.38
N LEU A 171 3.30 10.61 -11.73
CA LEU A 171 3.07 11.78 -10.86
C LEU A 171 3.31 11.44 -9.39
N ALA A 172 2.98 10.21 -8.99
CA ALA A 172 3.19 9.73 -7.63
C ALA A 172 3.50 8.23 -7.63
N LEU A 173 4.37 7.83 -6.72
CA LEU A 173 4.66 6.43 -6.37
C LEU A 173 4.61 6.34 -4.85
N LYS A 174 3.76 5.43 -4.33
CA LYS A 174 3.52 5.25 -2.90
C LYS A 174 3.58 3.78 -2.56
N LEU A 175 3.91 3.44 -1.31
CA LEU A 175 3.68 2.14 -0.70
C LEU A 175 2.31 2.13 -0.02
N CYS A 176 1.70 0.94 0.11
CA CYS A 176 0.32 0.80 0.57
C CYS A 176 0.17 1.05 2.07
N LEU A 177 1.06 0.51 2.91
CA LEU A 177 0.93 0.55 4.37
C LEU A 177 0.78 1.97 4.94
N PRO A 178 1.58 2.99 4.55
CA PRO A 178 1.38 4.35 5.04
C PRO A 178 -0.03 4.90 4.74
N GLU A 179 -0.57 4.60 3.57
CA GLU A 179 -1.90 5.06 3.18
C GLU A 179 -3.00 4.31 3.96
N MET A 180 -2.82 3.00 4.19
CA MET A 180 -3.71 2.20 5.04
C MET A 180 -3.72 2.71 6.47
N LEU A 181 -2.54 2.95 7.06
CA LEU A 181 -2.40 3.49 8.41
C LEU A 181 -3.09 4.85 8.55
N ASN A 182 -2.90 5.76 7.59
CA ASN A 182 -3.54 7.07 7.60
C ASN A 182 -5.07 6.96 7.63
N ARG A 183 -5.66 5.98 6.94
CA ARG A 183 -7.12 5.78 6.94
C ARG A 183 -7.61 5.11 8.22
N THR A 184 -6.88 4.11 8.69
CA THR A 184 -7.29 3.27 9.81
C THR A 184 -7.17 3.98 11.15
N LEU A 185 -6.08 4.73 11.37
CA LEU A 185 -5.80 5.38 12.65
C LEU A 185 -6.77 6.53 12.96
N HIS A 186 -7.42 7.12 11.96
CA HIS A 186 -8.46 8.13 12.19
C HIS A 186 -9.71 7.55 12.88
N SER A 187 -9.96 6.26 12.71
CA SER A 187 -11.11 5.55 13.28
C SER A 187 -10.80 4.78 14.57
N THR A 188 -9.55 4.73 15.01
CA THR A 188 -9.12 3.91 16.14
C THR A 188 -8.41 4.76 17.21
N PRO A 189 -9.13 5.54 18.04
CA PRO A 189 -8.55 6.47 19.00
C PRO A 189 -8.08 5.78 20.29
N ARG A 190 -7.30 4.71 20.21
CA ARG A 190 -6.80 4.02 21.41
C ARG A 190 -5.33 4.34 21.63
N ALA A 191 -4.96 4.57 22.89
CA ALA A 191 -3.58 4.87 23.26
C ALA A 191 -2.65 3.69 22.97
N ASN A 192 -3.14 2.46 23.19
CA ASN A 192 -2.38 1.22 23.00
C ASN A 192 -3.12 0.33 22.00
N VAL A 193 -2.58 0.20 20.80
CA VAL A 193 -3.18 -0.61 19.75
C VAL A 193 -2.11 -1.22 18.87
N MET A 194 -2.30 -2.48 18.51
CA MET A 194 -1.61 -3.10 17.40
C MET A 194 -2.55 -3.14 16.19
N VAL A 195 -2.09 -2.66 15.06
CA VAL A 195 -2.81 -2.79 13.78
C VAL A 195 -2.09 -3.82 12.93
N VAL A 196 -2.81 -4.85 12.52
CA VAL A 196 -2.31 -5.94 11.68
C VAL A 196 -2.94 -5.84 10.31
N PHE A 197 -2.12 -5.86 9.27
CA PHE A 197 -2.53 -5.91 7.88
C PHE A 197 -2.04 -7.22 7.27
N ALA A 198 -2.97 -8.07 6.87
CA ALA A 198 -2.68 -9.32 6.18
C ALA A 198 -3.21 -9.23 4.74
N ALA A 199 -2.31 -9.21 3.77
CA ALA A 199 -2.66 -9.05 2.36
C ALA A 199 -1.59 -9.69 1.48
N ASP A 200 -2.03 -10.37 0.42
CA ASP A 200 -1.19 -11.05 -0.59
C ASP A 200 -0.10 -11.92 0.07
N ALA A 201 1.13 -11.49 0.05
CA ALA A 201 2.30 -12.25 0.50
C ALA A 201 2.86 -11.79 1.87
N LEU A 202 2.19 -10.85 2.54
CA LEU A 202 2.69 -10.25 3.78
C LEU A 202 1.63 -10.21 4.88
N ILE A 203 2.11 -10.41 6.12
CA ILE A 203 1.45 -9.95 7.33
C ILE A 203 2.33 -8.88 7.96
N GLN A 204 1.76 -7.71 8.21
CA GLN A 204 2.45 -6.53 8.72
C GLN A 204 1.77 -6.06 9.99
N ALA A 205 2.53 -5.68 10.98
CA ALA A 205 2.01 -5.17 12.24
C ALA A 205 2.66 -3.83 12.61
N VAL A 206 1.83 -2.90 13.06
CA VAL A 206 2.28 -1.62 13.64
C VAL A 206 1.75 -1.53 15.05
N LEU A 207 2.67 -1.49 16.02
CA LEU A 207 2.34 -1.30 17.43
C LEU A 207 2.43 0.17 17.80
N ILE A 208 1.38 0.65 18.46
CA ILE A 208 1.25 2.00 18.99
C ILE A 208 1.15 1.91 20.50
N GLU A 209 2.03 2.60 21.22
CA GLU A 209 2.08 2.70 22.67
C GLU A 209 1.86 4.15 23.10
N ALA A 210 0.88 4.39 23.96
CA ALA A 210 0.51 5.74 24.43
C ALA A 210 0.30 6.76 23.28
N GLY A 211 -0.28 6.29 22.17
CA GLY A 211 -0.51 7.10 20.97
C GLY A 211 0.73 7.36 20.11
N CYS A 212 1.88 6.81 20.46
CA CYS A 212 3.11 6.95 19.68
C CYS A 212 3.44 5.65 18.93
N TRP A 213 3.92 5.76 17.71
CA TRP A 213 4.46 4.62 16.98
C TRP A 213 5.62 3.99 17.75
N ALA A 214 5.51 2.70 18.03
CA ALA A 214 6.45 2.00 18.87
C ALA A 214 7.30 0.99 18.09
N CYS A 215 6.67 0.17 17.25
CA CYS A 215 7.33 -0.88 16.51
C CYS A 215 6.59 -1.18 15.21
N TYR A 216 7.34 -1.59 14.20
CA TYR A 216 6.87 -2.22 12.98
C TYR A 216 7.47 -3.62 12.89
N ASP A 217 6.65 -4.59 12.49
CA ASP A 217 7.05 -5.96 12.21
C ASP A 217 6.43 -6.43 10.91
N VAL A 218 7.13 -7.28 10.18
CA VAL A 218 6.67 -7.85 8.91
C VAL A 218 7.12 -9.28 8.77
N GLN A 219 6.22 -10.13 8.27
CA GLN A 219 6.50 -11.52 7.96
C GLN A 219 5.92 -11.88 6.61
N ARG A 220 6.57 -12.81 5.90
CA ARG A 220 6.03 -13.36 4.66
C ARG A 220 4.96 -14.40 4.97
N LEU A 221 3.89 -14.37 4.18
CA LEU A 221 2.89 -15.43 4.08
C LEU A 221 3.32 -16.35 2.94
N PHE A 222 3.53 -17.62 3.26
CA PHE A 222 3.84 -18.62 2.24
C PHE A 222 2.55 -19.21 1.64
N ALA A 223 2.71 -19.94 0.53
CA ALA A 223 1.59 -20.61 -0.10
C ALA A 223 0.87 -21.53 0.90
N GLY A 224 -0.43 -21.31 1.08
CA GLY A 224 -1.26 -22.03 2.06
C GLY A 224 -1.41 -21.35 3.42
N ASP A 225 -0.48 -20.54 3.89
CA ASP A 225 -0.60 -19.83 5.17
C ASP A 225 -1.82 -18.90 5.20
N ALA A 226 -2.08 -18.21 4.10
CA ALA A 226 -3.22 -17.31 3.96
C ALA A 226 -4.60 -18.01 4.05
N CYS A 227 -4.64 -19.32 3.78
CA CYS A 227 -5.83 -20.15 3.85
C CYS A 227 -6.04 -20.81 5.22
N ASP A 228 -5.08 -20.66 6.14
CA ASP A 228 -5.14 -21.22 7.49
C ASP A 228 -5.31 -20.10 8.54
N PRO A 229 -6.55 -19.88 9.04
CA PRO A 229 -6.80 -18.84 10.03
C PRO A 229 -5.99 -19.01 11.32
N ALA A 230 -5.71 -20.24 11.74
CA ALA A 230 -4.92 -20.49 12.94
C ALA A 230 -3.46 -20.08 12.75
N LYS A 231 -2.92 -20.33 11.55
CA LYS A 231 -1.56 -19.88 11.19
C LYS A 231 -1.46 -18.35 11.15
N VAL A 232 -2.42 -17.67 10.53
CA VAL A 232 -2.45 -16.21 10.48
C VAL A 232 -2.57 -15.62 11.89
N THR A 233 -3.40 -16.22 12.75
CA THR A 233 -3.53 -15.85 14.16
C THR A 233 -2.20 -15.97 14.90
N LEU A 234 -1.52 -17.10 14.76
CA LEU A 234 -0.20 -17.31 15.37
C LEU A 234 0.82 -16.28 14.89
N LEU A 235 0.85 -15.95 13.59
CA LEU A 235 1.76 -14.94 13.04
C LEU A 235 1.45 -13.53 13.60
N ALA A 236 0.18 -13.19 13.80
CA ALA A 236 -0.23 -11.92 14.41
C ALA A 236 0.22 -11.85 15.88
N GLU A 237 0.08 -12.94 16.66
CA GLU A 237 0.56 -13.02 18.04
C GLU A 237 2.08 -12.90 18.10
N GLN A 238 2.81 -13.62 17.26
CA GLN A 238 4.27 -13.52 17.18
C GLN A 238 4.76 -12.12 16.81
N ALA A 239 4.02 -11.41 15.93
CA ALA A 239 4.32 -10.02 15.60
C ALA A 239 4.16 -9.12 16.83
N PHE A 240 3.11 -9.34 17.65
CA PHE A 240 2.96 -8.62 18.90
C PHE A 240 4.13 -8.91 19.86
N GLU A 241 4.49 -10.16 20.07
CA GLU A 241 5.56 -10.55 20.99
C GLU A 241 6.89 -9.88 20.60
N ARG A 242 7.27 -9.92 19.32
CA ARG A 242 8.50 -9.23 18.84
C ARG A 242 8.44 -7.72 19.02
N CYS A 243 7.27 -7.11 18.82
CA CYS A 243 7.09 -5.69 19.04
C CYS A 243 7.08 -5.35 20.55
N ALA A 244 6.48 -6.19 21.38
CA ALA A 244 6.35 -6.00 22.82
C ALA A 244 7.70 -6.01 23.54
N GLU A 245 8.72 -6.74 23.04
CA GLU A 245 10.08 -6.70 23.55
C GLU A 245 10.67 -5.28 23.61
N ARG A 246 10.17 -4.37 22.80
CA ARG A 246 10.63 -2.97 22.70
C ARG A 246 9.69 -1.98 23.40
N THR A 247 8.67 -2.47 24.12
CA THR A 247 7.64 -1.68 24.79
C THR A 247 7.38 -2.21 26.19
N THR A 248 6.42 -1.61 26.89
CA THR A 248 5.96 -2.09 28.19
C THR A 248 4.60 -2.78 28.11
N LEU A 249 4.05 -2.92 26.90
CA LEU A 249 2.71 -3.43 26.68
C LEU A 249 2.63 -4.94 26.85
N ARG A 250 1.48 -5.37 27.38
CA ARG A 250 1.05 -6.78 27.41
C ARG A 250 -0.16 -6.94 26.50
N HIS A 251 -0.49 -8.16 26.13
CA HIS A 251 -1.64 -8.45 25.27
C HIS A 251 -2.94 -7.87 25.85
N GLU A 252 -3.18 -8.08 27.15
CA GLU A 252 -4.37 -7.62 27.86
C GLU A 252 -4.49 -6.09 27.93
N ASP A 253 -3.41 -5.34 27.74
CA ASP A 253 -3.39 -3.86 27.74
C ASP A 253 -3.51 -3.27 26.34
N CYS A 254 -3.47 -4.11 25.31
CA CYS A 254 -3.41 -3.70 23.90
C CYS A 254 -4.69 -4.11 23.16
N ALA A 255 -5.28 -3.14 22.45
CA ALA A 255 -6.30 -3.45 21.46
C ALA A 255 -5.66 -3.96 20.15
N LEU A 256 -6.35 -4.82 19.43
CA LEU A 256 -5.93 -5.29 18.12
C LEU A 256 -6.93 -4.88 17.05
N GLY A 257 -6.45 -4.21 16.01
CA GLY A 257 -7.17 -3.97 14.77
C GLY A 257 -6.66 -4.90 13.68
N PHE A 258 -7.50 -5.74 13.11
CA PHE A 258 -7.11 -6.68 12.04
C PHE A 258 -7.76 -6.28 10.72
N TYR A 259 -6.93 -6.12 9.69
CA TYR A 259 -7.34 -5.97 8.30
C TYR A 259 -6.84 -7.17 7.49
N GLY A 260 -7.77 -7.93 6.91
CA GLY A 260 -7.44 -9.06 6.04
C GLY A 260 -8.03 -8.87 4.66
N SER A 261 -7.17 -8.77 3.63
CA SER A 261 -7.62 -8.76 2.24
C SER A 261 -7.74 -10.20 1.73
N GLY A 262 -8.95 -10.77 1.83
CA GLY A 262 -9.18 -12.18 1.46
C GLY A 262 -8.50 -13.19 2.40
N ILE A 263 -7.97 -12.75 3.54
CA ILE A 263 -7.26 -13.55 4.53
C ILE A 263 -8.07 -13.57 5.82
N ALA A 264 -8.44 -14.76 6.27
CA ALA A 264 -9.18 -14.95 7.52
C ALA A 264 -8.25 -15.14 8.71
N VAL A 265 -8.76 -14.83 9.92
CA VAL A 265 -8.06 -15.02 11.20
C VAL A 265 -9.04 -15.61 12.21
N ASP A 266 -8.56 -16.37 13.18
CA ASP A 266 -9.36 -16.81 14.32
C ASP A 266 -9.56 -15.66 15.30
N LEU A 267 -10.65 -14.94 15.14
CA LEU A 267 -10.99 -13.80 15.99
C LEU A 267 -11.23 -14.20 17.46
N ALA A 268 -11.76 -15.41 17.72
CA ALA A 268 -12.03 -15.86 19.08
C ALA A 268 -10.72 -16.10 19.85
N ALA A 269 -9.73 -16.70 19.21
CA ALA A 269 -8.41 -16.90 19.79
C ALA A 269 -7.73 -15.55 20.12
N LEU A 270 -7.80 -14.58 19.21
CA LEU A 270 -7.25 -13.23 19.46
C LEU A 270 -8.01 -12.50 20.59
N GLN A 271 -9.34 -12.59 20.63
CA GLN A 271 -10.17 -11.98 21.68
C GLN A 271 -9.85 -12.52 23.08
N ALA A 272 -9.42 -13.77 23.16
CA ALA A 272 -9.01 -14.37 24.44
C ALA A 272 -7.71 -13.78 25.01
N ARG A 273 -6.90 -13.11 24.19
CA ARG A 273 -5.58 -12.59 24.57
C ARG A 273 -5.52 -11.06 24.64
N PHE A 274 -6.11 -10.36 23.66
CA PHE A 274 -6.04 -8.91 23.56
C PHE A 274 -7.20 -8.22 24.29
N ALA A 275 -6.96 -7.01 24.77
CA ALA A 275 -7.98 -6.20 25.46
C ALA A 275 -9.26 -6.04 24.64
N SER A 276 -9.15 -6.02 23.34
CA SER A 276 -10.27 -6.10 22.40
C SER A 276 -9.73 -6.34 20.98
N VAL A 277 -10.54 -6.97 20.14
CA VAL A 277 -10.24 -7.20 18.74
C VAL A 277 -11.31 -6.56 17.86
N THR A 278 -10.88 -5.83 16.83
CA THR A 278 -11.79 -5.18 15.87
C THR A 278 -11.32 -5.52 14.46
N THR A 279 -12.22 -6.00 13.63
CA THR A 279 -11.97 -6.15 12.20
C THR A 279 -12.06 -4.77 11.54
N LEU A 280 -11.03 -4.42 10.80
CA LEU A 280 -10.94 -3.17 10.05
C LEU A 280 -11.47 -3.44 8.63
N ALA A 281 -12.52 -2.74 8.24
CA ALA A 281 -13.03 -2.80 6.88
C ALA A 281 -12.31 -1.75 6.01
N PRO A 282 -12.14 -1.98 4.70
CA PRO A 282 -11.78 -0.91 3.77
C PRO A 282 -12.83 0.20 3.85
N SER A 283 -12.37 1.46 3.83
CA SER A 283 -13.21 2.64 4.09
C SER A 283 -14.33 2.90 3.09
N ASN A 284 -14.38 2.18 2.00
CA ASN A 284 -15.48 2.13 1.05
C ASN A 284 -16.04 0.71 1.06
N ALA A 285 -17.02 0.48 1.91
CA ALA A 285 -17.88 -0.70 1.88
C ALA A 285 -18.77 -0.67 0.61
N CYS A 286 -18.16 -0.63 -0.56
CA CYS A 286 -18.82 -0.91 -1.81
C CYS A 286 -18.44 -2.32 -2.21
N HIS A 287 -19.39 -3.19 -1.98
CA HIS A 287 -19.44 -4.59 -2.38
C HIS A 287 -18.61 -5.54 -1.53
N GLU A 288 -19.35 -6.37 -0.82
CA GLU A 288 -18.96 -7.73 -0.47
C GLU A 288 -18.13 -8.27 -1.61
N LEU A 289 -16.86 -8.60 -1.31
CA LEU A 289 -15.94 -9.23 -2.25
C LEU A 289 -16.52 -10.61 -2.59
N GLU A 290 -17.48 -10.64 -3.50
CA GLU A 290 -17.88 -11.88 -4.14
C GLU A 290 -16.68 -12.41 -4.91
N GLY A 291 -16.02 -13.41 -4.35
CA GLY A 291 -15.13 -14.32 -5.05
C GLY A 291 -13.93 -13.68 -5.73
N GLY A 292 -12.82 -13.48 -5.00
CA GLY A 292 -11.49 -13.45 -5.63
C GLY A 292 -11.00 -12.12 -6.18
N GLU A 293 -11.49 -10.98 -5.70
CA GLU A 293 -10.86 -9.70 -6.06
C GLU A 293 -9.44 -9.63 -5.50
N SER A 294 -8.50 -9.35 -6.39
CA SER A 294 -7.10 -9.31 -6.04
C SER A 294 -6.73 -8.07 -5.24
N PHE A 295 -5.68 -8.19 -4.44
CA PHE A 295 -5.17 -7.09 -3.64
C PHE A 295 -4.74 -5.89 -4.50
N ALA A 296 -4.25 -6.10 -5.73
CA ALA A 296 -3.89 -5.02 -6.64
C ALA A 296 -5.06 -4.07 -6.96
N ARG A 297 -6.30 -4.57 -7.02
CA ARG A 297 -7.50 -3.73 -7.16
C ARG A 297 -7.77 -2.89 -5.93
N HIS A 298 -7.54 -3.43 -4.72
CA HIS A 298 -7.63 -2.68 -3.47
C HIS A 298 -6.63 -1.51 -3.44
N LEU A 299 -5.43 -1.68 -4.01
CA LEU A 299 -4.43 -0.61 -4.06
C LEU A 299 -4.92 0.65 -4.81
N LEU A 300 -5.86 0.50 -5.76
CA LEU A 300 -6.44 1.63 -6.49
C LEU A 300 -7.14 2.64 -5.57
N GLU A 301 -7.69 2.18 -4.45
CA GLU A 301 -8.34 3.06 -3.48
C GLU A 301 -7.36 4.00 -2.80
N TYR A 302 -6.11 3.57 -2.64
CA TYR A 302 -5.03 4.34 -2.00
C TYR A 302 -4.27 5.25 -2.96
N ALA A 303 -4.50 5.11 -4.27
CA ALA A 303 -3.90 5.95 -5.31
C ALA A 303 -4.59 7.32 -5.50
N GLN A 304 -5.66 7.60 -4.75
CA GLN A 304 -6.49 8.82 -4.88
C GLN A 304 -5.83 10.06 -4.26
#